data_e969668ca6e8cf06c49470d4b9819a3d
#
_entry.id   e969668ca6e8cf06c49470d4b9819a3d
#
_cell.length_a   1.000
_cell.length_b   1.000
_cell.length_c   1.000
_cell.angle_alpha   90.00
_cell.angle_beta   90.00
_cell.angle_gamma   90.00
#
_symmetry.space_group_name_H-M   'P 1'
#
loop_
_entity.id
_entity.type
_entity.pdbx_description
1 polymer ?
#
loop_
_entity_poly.entity_id
_entity_poly.type
_entity_poly.pdbx_seq_one_letter_code
_entity_poly.pdbx_strand_id
1 'polypeptide(L)'
;MKKKIESYQGAAGGWGAVKSVANAVRKQMDIRQDVIAMFDMNKPEGFDCPGCAWPDPKHSASFDICENGAKAIAWEVTDKQVNASFFAENTVQSLLTWGDHELEAAGRLTQPLKYDDVSDCYKPLSWQQAFDEIGARLQSYSDPQSG
;
A
#
# COMPACT_ATOMS: atom_id res chain seq x y z
N MET A 1 -21.25 -11.30 -1.03
CA MET A 1 -22.16 -10.32 -0.39
C MET A 1 -21.42 -9.00 -0.26
N LYS A 2 -21.81 -7.93 -0.96
CA LYS A 2 -21.21 -6.59 -0.75
C LYS A 2 -21.52 -6.16 0.68
N LYS A 3 -20.48 -5.97 1.51
CA LYS A 3 -20.65 -5.38 2.84
C LYS A 3 -21.25 -3.99 2.67
N LYS A 4 -22.39 -3.73 3.32
CA LYS A 4 -23.00 -2.40 3.35
C LYS A 4 -22.07 -1.47 4.09
N ILE A 5 -21.66 -0.37 3.44
CA ILE A 5 -20.90 0.69 4.11
C ILE A 5 -21.85 1.39 5.07
N GLU A 6 -21.54 1.33 6.36
CA GLU A 6 -22.27 2.06 7.39
C GLU A 6 -21.48 3.32 7.76
N SER A 7 -22.21 4.45 7.90
CA SER A 7 -21.55 5.68 8.34
C SER A 7 -21.15 5.57 9.81
N TYR A 8 -19.91 5.95 10.10
CA TYR A 8 -19.40 6.00 11.47
C TYR A 8 -20.08 7.17 12.23
N GLN A 9 -20.70 6.85 13.37
CA GLN A 9 -21.43 7.82 14.20
C GLN A 9 -20.65 8.24 15.45
N GLY A 10 -19.45 7.71 15.65
CA GLY A 10 -18.60 8.06 16.80
C GLY A 10 -17.81 9.36 16.58
N ALA A 11 -17.19 9.84 17.65
CA ALA A 11 -16.28 11.00 17.58
C ALA A 11 -15.04 10.65 16.71
N ALA A 12 -14.56 11.63 15.93
CA ALA A 12 -13.28 11.51 15.25
C ALA A 12 -12.15 11.52 16.29
N GLY A 13 -11.23 10.54 16.19
CA GLY A 13 -10.12 10.41 17.13
C GLY A 13 -10.49 9.64 18.42
N GLY A 14 -9.76 9.89 19.49
CA GLY A 14 -9.96 9.27 20.80
C GLY A 14 -9.75 7.74 20.81
N TRP A 15 -10.43 7.03 21.68
CA TRP A 15 -10.27 5.59 21.84
C TRP A 15 -10.66 4.78 20.59
N GLY A 16 -11.56 5.30 19.76
CA GLY A 16 -11.91 4.68 18.48
C GLY A 16 -10.71 4.63 17.54
N ALA A 17 -9.98 5.73 17.40
CA ALA A 17 -8.77 5.83 16.59
C ALA A 17 -7.65 4.93 17.14
N VAL A 18 -7.41 4.93 18.46
CA VAL A 18 -6.42 4.07 19.11
C VAL A 18 -6.71 2.59 18.82
N LYS A 19 -7.96 2.15 18.98
CA LYS A 19 -8.38 0.78 18.67
C LYS A 19 -8.19 0.45 17.19
N SER A 20 -8.50 1.39 16.30
CA SER A 20 -8.35 1.24 14.86
C SER A 20 -6.89 1.05 14.46
N VAL A 21 -5.99 1.90 14.98
CA VAL A 21 -4.53 1.78 14.79
C VAL A 21 -4.01 0.45 15.33
N ALA A 22 -4.34 0.09 16.58
CA ALA A 22 -3.92 -1.18 17.18
C ALA A 22 -4.38 -2.40 16.36
N ASN A 23 -5.58 -2.35 15.78
CA ASN A 23 -6.05 -3.41 14.89
C ASN A 23 -5.32 -3.45 13.56
N ALA A 24 -4.98 -2.29 12.98
CA ALA A 24 -4.20 -2.22 11.73
C ALA A 24 -2.81 -2.82 11.94
N VAL A 25 -2.09 -2.38 12.97
CA VAL A 25 -0.79 -2.91 13.38
C VAL A 25 -0.85 -4.42 13.54
N ARG A 26 -1.75 -4.93 14.38
CA ARG A 26 -1.85 -6.37 14.67
C ARG A 26 -2.14 -7.23 13.43
N LYS A 27 -2.88 -6.71 12.45
CA LYS A 27 -3.33 -7.48 11.27
C LYS A 27 -2.33 -7.46 10.13
N GLN A 28 -1.55 -6.40 10.00
CA GLN A 28 -0.75 -6.15 8.81
C GLN A 28 0.75 -6.36 9.01
N MET A 29 1.24 -6.41 10.26
CA MET A 29 2.64 -6.13 10.54
C MET A 29 3.27 -7.02 11.62
N ASP A 30 4.60 -7.10 11.61
CA ASP A 30 5.39 -7.47 12.79
C ASP A 30 5.39 -6.28 13.77
N ILE A 31 4.73 -6.44 14.91
CA ILE A 31 4.47 -5.40 15.93
C ILE A 31 5.74 -4.62 16.30
N ARG A 32 6.91 -5.27 16.28
CA ARG A 32 8.17 -4.63 16.70
C ARG A 32 8.68 -3.64 15.65
N GLN A 33 8.68 -4.00 14.38
CA GLN A 33 9.17 -3.14 13.30
C GLN A 33 8.25 -1.94 13.08
N ASP A 34 6.96 -2.13 13.28
CA ASP A 34 5.94 -1.11 13.12
C ASP A 34 5.98 0.00 14.15
N VAL A 35 6.14 -0.40 15.38
CA VAL A 35 6.30 0.57 16.47
C VAL A 35 7.53 1.44 16.23
N ILE A 36 8.65 0.85 15.76
CA ILE A 36 9.85 1.61 15.40
C ILE A 36 9.52 2.55 14.23
N ALA A 37 8.94 2.07 13.13
CA ALA A 37 8.57 2.90 11.99
C ALA A 37 7.62 4.04 12.37
N MET A 38 6.65 3.79 13.26
CA MET A 38 5.75 4.85 13.74
C MET A 38 6.45 5.91 14.58
N PHE A 39 7.51 5.54 15.32
CA PHE A 39 8.31 6.51 16.08
C PHE A 39 9.24 7.34 15.20
N ASP A 40 9.65 6.83 14.05
CA ASP A 40 10.53 7.52 13.10
C ASP A 40 9.73 8.40 12.11
N MET A 41 8.40 8.27 12.05
CA MET A 41 7.56 9.06 11.16
C MET A 41 7.47 10.52 11.61
N ASN A 42 7.56 11.44 10.66
CA ASN A 42 7.56 12.90 10.87
C ASN A 42 8.66 13.38 11.83
N LYS A 43 9.85 12.77 11.73
CA LYS A 43 11.03 13.13 12.50
C LYS A 43 12.14 13.62 11.58
N PRO A 44 13.00 14.58 12.03
CA PRO A 44 14.13 15.07 11.22
C PRO A 44 15.09 13.97 10.76
N GLU A 45 15.29 12.94 11.57
CA GLU A 45 16.17 11.80 11.27
C GLU A 45 15.41 10.58 10.75
N GLY A 46 14.10 10.72 10.54
CA GLY A 46 13.21 9.65 10.10
C GLY A 46 12.71 9.86 8.67
N PHE A 47 11.40 9.76 8.47
CA PHE A 47 10.75 9.92 7.17
C PHE A 47 9.39 10.61 7.28
N ASP A 48 8.97 11.24 6.19
CA ASP A 48 7.66 11.89 6.11
C ASP A 48 6.53 10.87 5.96
N CYS A 49 5.39 11.16 6.58
CA CYS A 49 4.20 10.33 6.44
C CYS A 49 3.73 10.29 4.98
N PRO A 50 3.57 9.09 4.36
CA PRO A 50 3.12 8.97 2.98
C PRO A 50 1.62 9.29 2.80
N GLY A 51 0.87 9.49 3.89
CA GLY A 51 -0.60 9.64 3.84
C GLY A 51 -1.07 11.02 3.39
N CYS A 52 -0.35 12.09 3.68
CA CYS A 52 -0.70 13.45 3.27
C CYS A 52 0.51 14.39 3.34
N ALA A 53 0.40 15.54 2.67
CA ALA A 53 1.44 16.58 2.67
C ALA A 53 1.26 17.58 3.83
N TRP A 54 1.00 17.13 5.04
CA TRP A 54 0.91 18.00 6.20
C TRP A 54 2.31 18.45 6.61
N PRO A 55 2.56 19.75 6.83
CA PRO A 55 3.88 20.23 7.19
C PRO A 55 4.29 19.76 8.58
N ASP A 56 5.57 19.44 8.73
CA ASP A 56 6.13 19.05 10.00
C ASP A 56 6.01 20.16 11.06
N PRO A 57 5.71 19.83 12.31
CA PRO A 57 5.70 20.80 13.39
C PRO A 57 7.11 21.31 13.65
N LYS A 58 7.24 22.60 14.04
CA LYS A 58 8.53 23.20 14.42
C LYS A 58 9.23 22.46 15.56
N HIS A 59 8.45 21.80 16.40
CA HIS A 59 8.91 20.97 17.51
C HIS A 59 8.22 19.63 17.42
N SER A 60 8.96 18.59 17.12
CA SER A 60 8.40 17.24 17.03
C SER A 60 8.07 16.71 18.43
N ALA A 61 6.86 16.19 18.61
CA ALA A 61 6.51 15.42 19.79
C ALA A 61 7.14 14.02 19.75
N SER A 62 7.11 13.29 20.85
CA SER A 62 7.62 11.90 20.86
C SER A 62 6.85 11.01 19.88
N PHE A 63 5.61 11.37 19.57
CA PHE A 63 4.71 10.59 18.72
C PHE A 63 3.86 11.54 17.87
N ASP A 64 4.24 11.73 16.60
CA ASP A 64 3.61 12.65 15.65
C ASP A 64 2.91 11.89 14.54
N ILE A 65 1.87 11.14 14.87
CA ILE A 65 1.08 10.37 13.92
C ILE A 65 -0.42 10.63 14.06
N CYS A 66 -1.13 10.50 12.96
CA CYS A 66 -2.59 10.40 12.97
C CYS A 66 -3.04 8.97 12.64
N GLU A 67 -4.32 8.67 12.82
CA GLU A 67 -4.89 7.35 12.50
C GLU A 67 -4.62 6.92 11.04
N ASN A 68 -4.78 7.84 10.09
CA ASN A 68 -4.55 7.55 8.67
C ASN A 68 -3.07 7.29 8.37
N GLY A 69 -2.16 8.09 8.93
CA GLY A 69 -0.72 7.88 8.81
C GLY A 69 -0.28 6.54 9.39
N ALA A 70 -0.76 6.19 10.57
CA ALA A 70 -0.48 4.89 11.18
C ALA A 70 -0.96 3.71 10.31
N LYS A 71 -2.14 3.83 9.68
CA LYS A 71 -2.65 2.82 8.75
C LYS A 71 -1.83 2.74 7.46
N ALA A 72 -1.44 3.89 6.91
CA ALA A 72 -0.60 3.93 5.72
C ALA A 72 0.75 3.24 5.96
N ILE A 73 1.41 3.54 7.09
CA ILE A 73 2.64 2.85 7.48
C ILE A 73 2.40 1.35 7.70
N ALA A 74 1.29 0.97 8.35
CA ALA A 74 0.97 -0.44 8.53
C ALA A 74 0.89 -1.21 7.21
N TRP A 75 0.43 -0.60 6.14
CA TRP A 75 0.42 -1.21 4.80
C TRP A 75 1.77 -1.15 4.10
N GLU A 76 2.59 -0.13 4.33
CA GLU A 76 3.92 -0.02 3.72
C GLU A 76 4.93 -1.04 4.28
N VAL A 77 4.91 -1.28 5.59
CA VAL A 77 5.87 -2.19 6.26
C VAL A 77 5.29 -3.59 6.53
N THR A 78 4.20 -3.97 5.86
CA THR A 78 3.60 -5.30 5.98
C THR A 78 4.52 -6.41 5.48
N ASP A 79 4.56 -7.54 6.19
CA ASP A 79 5.26 -8.75 5.73
C ASP A 79 4.47 -9.55 4.68
N LYS A 80 3.22 -9.17 4.44
CA LYS A 80 2.38 -9.82 3.44
C LYS A 80 2.85 -9.49 2.03
N GLN A 81 2.86 -10.49 1.18
CA GLN A 81 3.36 -10.40 -0.18
C GLN A 81 2.37 -10.92 -1.19
N VAL A 82 2.12 -10.16 -2.24
CA VAL A 82 1.44 -10.61 -3.45
C VAL A 82 2.52 -10.95 -4.49
N ASN A 83 2.92 -12.20 -4.48
CA ASN A 83 4.00 -12.74 -5.31
C ASN A 83 3.45 -13.49 -6.54
N ALA A 84 4.33 -14.16 -7.30
CA ALA A 84 3.95 -14.91 -8.49
C ALA A 84 2.89 -16.00 -8.22
N SER A 85 2.95 -16.69 -7.08
CA SER A 85 1.96 -17.72 -6.74
C SER A 85 0.59 -17.12 -6.46
N PHE A 86 0.53 -15.98 -5.77
CA PHE A 86 -0.72 -15.27 -5.57
C PHE A 86 -1.42 -14.95 -6.91
N PHE A 87 -0.67 -14.42 -7.89
CA PHE A 87 -1.23 -14.08 -9.20
C PHE A 87 -1.47 -15.29 -10.11
N ALA A 88 -0.82 -16.42 -9.87
CA ALA A 88 -1.14 -17.67 -10.55
C ALA A 88 -2.48 -18.28 -10.07
N GLU A 89 -2.86 -18.03 -8.83
CA GLU A 89 -4.09 -18.53 -8.21
C GLU A 89 -5.29 -17.58 -8.36
N ASN A 90 -5.03 -16.29 -8.67
CA ASN A 90 -6.05 -15.26 -8.76
C ASN A 90 -6.03 -14.58 -10.12
N THR A 91 -7.06 -14.83 -10.94
CA THR A 91 -7.26 -14.12 -12.19
C THR A 91 -7.64 -12.66 -11.94
N VAL A 92 -7.40 -11.77 -12.91
CA VAL A 92 -7.81 -10.36 -12.83
C VAL A 92 -9.33 -10.27 -12.66
N GLN A 93 -10.09 -11.10 -13.36
CA GLN A 93 -11.55 -11.17 -13.21
C GLN A 93 -11.99 -11.54 -11.79
N SER A 94 -11.25 -12.44 -11.13
CA SER A 94 -11.48 -12.78 -9.72
C SER A 94 -11.16 -11.59 -8.80
N LEU A 95 -10.00 -10.96 -9.00
CA LEU A 95 -9.56 -9.81 -8.18
C LEU A 95 -10.50 -8.60 -8.30
N LEU A 96 -11.12 -8.38 -9.47
CA LEU A 96 -12.12 -7.34 -9.66
C LEU A 96 -13.38 -7.51 -8.80
N THR A 97 -13.61 -8.70 -8.23
CA THR A 97 -14.72 -8.95 -7.30
C THR A 97 -14.38 -8.60 -5.85
N TRP A 98 -13.11 -8.39 -5.55
CA TRP A 98 -12.64 -8.04 -4.21
C TRP A 98 -12.96 -6.57 -3.90
N GLY A 99 -13.11 -6.24 -2.63
CA GLY A 99 -13.18 -4.85 -2.19
C GLY A 99 -11.78 -4.21 -2.12
N ASP A 100 -11.69 -2.88 -2.27
CA ASP A 100 -10.42 -2.15 -2.23
C ASP A 100 -9.61 -2.47 -0.96
N HIS A 101 -10.28 -2.57 0.19
CA HIS A 101 -9.64 -2.95 1.45
C HIS A 101 -9.09 -4.39 1.45
N GLU A 102 -9.72 -5.31 0.72
CA GLU A 102 -9.26 -6.71 0.61
C GLU A 102 -8.02 -6.79 -0.28
N LEU A 103 -8.01 -6.04 -1.39
CA LEU A 103 -6.86 -5.91 -2.27
C LEU A 103 -5.66 -5.31 -1.53
N GLU A 104 -5.85 -4.20 -0.81
CA GLU A 104 -4.81 -3.55 -0.01
C GLU A 104 -4.27 -4.48 1.08
N ALA A 105 -5.15 -5.23 1.75
CA ALA A 105 -4.79 -6.15 2.82
C ALA A 105 -4.09 -7.43 2.34
N ALA A 106 -4.06 -7.69 1.03
CA ALA A 106 -3.35 -8.86 0.46
C ALA A 106 -1.83 -8.76 0.60
N GLY A 107 -1.27 -7.54 0.56
CA GLY A 107 0.14 -7.31 0.78
C GLY A 107 0.82 -6.50 -0.34
N ARG A 108 2.16 -6.52 -0.35
CA ARG A 108 2.99 -5.74 -1.27
C ARG A 108 3.48 -6.57 -2.45
N LEU A 109 3.60 -5.91 -3.61
CA LEU A 109 4.23 -6.48 -4.80
C LEU A 109 5.71 -6.74 -4.53
N THR A 110 6.21 -7.91 -4.95
CA THR A 110 7.60 -8.32 -4.71
C THR A 110 8.49 -8.26 -5.95
N GLN A 111 7.90 -8.11 -7.13
CA GLN A 111 8.59 -8.13 -8.41
C GLN A 111 7.75 -7.47 -9.49
N PRO A 112 8.34 -7.08 -10.65
CA PRO A 112 7.58 -6.63 -11.80
C PRO A 112 6.65 -7.73 -12.31
N LEU A 113 5.47 -7.32 -12.75
CA LEU A 113 4.44 -8.20 -13.26
C LEU A 113 3.88 -7.62 -14.56
N LYS A 114 3.52 -8.50 -15.49
CA LYS A 114 2.84 -8.14 -16.73
C LYS A 114 1.55 -8.94 -16.86
N TYR A 115 0.50 -8.27 -17.23
CA TYR A 115 -0.78 -8.92 -17.52
C TYR A 115 -0.67 -9.80 -18.78
N ASP A 116 -1.19 -11.01 -18.68
CA ASP A 116 -1.32 -11.97 -19.76
C ASP A 116 -2.81 -12.22 -20.03
N ASP A 117 -3.28 -11.74 -21.16
CA ASP A 117 -4.69 -11.79 -21.58
C ASP A 117 -5.19 -13.21 -21.83
N VAL A 118 -4.30 -14.13 -22.20
CA VAL A 118 -4.66 -15.53 -22.45
C VAL A 118 -5.04 -16.26 -21.17
N SER A 119 -4.29 -16.05 -20.10
CA SER A 119 -4.55 -16.67 -18.79
C SER A 119 -5.36 -15.81 -17.83
N ASP A 120 -5.64 -14.57 -18.19
CA ASP A 120 -6.25 -13.55 -17.31
C ASP A 120 -5.49 -13.36 -15.99
N CYS A 121 -4.16 -13.55 -16.00
CA CYS A 121 -3.33 -13.46 -14.82
C CYS A 121 -2.14 -12.51 -15.01
N TYR A 122 -1.61 -11.99 -13.91
CA TYR A 122 -0.31 -11.31 -13.95
C TYR A 122 0.82 -12.33 -13.89
N LYS A 123 1.80 -12.22 -14.80
CA LYS A 123 2.98 -13.07 -14.88
C LYS A 123 4.24 -12.29 -14.48
N PRO A 124 5.16 -12.93 -13.77
CA PRO A 124 6.39 -12.28 -13.34
C PRO A 124 7.31 -11.97 -14.53
N LEU A 125 7.96 -10.81 -14.45
CA LEU A 125 9.05 -10.39 -15.33
C LEU A 125 10.32 -10.19 -14.50
N SER A 126 11.48 -10.34 -15.14
CA SER A 126 12.71 -9.78 -14.58
C SER A 126 12.70 -8.25 -14.67
N TRP A 127 13.44 -7.57 -13.80
CA TRP A 127 13.62 -6.13 -13.87
C TRP A 127 14.16 -5.67 -15.22
N GLN A 128 15.12 -6.44 -15.79
CA GLN A 128 15.67 -6.13 -17.12
C GLN A 128 14.59 -6.16 -18.20
N GLN A 129 13.76 -7.21 -18.23
CA GLN A 129 12.66 -7.31 -19.18
C GLN A 129 11.66 -6.17 -19.02
N ALA A 130 11.33 -5.79 -17.79
CA ALA A 130 10.43 -4.67 -17.53
C ALA A 130 11.01 -3.35 -18.05
N PHE A 131 12.29 -3.08 -17.80
CA PHE A 131 12.97 -1.88 -18.30
C PHE A 131 13.08 -1.87 -19.81
N ASP A 132 13.40 -3.00 -20.45
CA ASP A 132 13.50 -3.11 -21.90
C ASP A 132 12.13 -2.85 -22.57
N GLU A 133 11.05 -3.42 -22.04
CA GLU A 133 9.70 -3.19 -22.57
C GLU A 133 9.23 -1.74 -22.37
N ILE A 134 9.46 -1.15 -21.21
CA ILE A 134 9.12 0.26 -20.92
C ILE A 134 9.94 1.18 -21.83
N GLY A 135 11.26 0.94 -21.95
CA GLY A 135 12.15 1.72 -22.79
C GLY A 135 11.76 1.66 -24.27
N ALA A 136 11.47 0.47 -24.79
CA ALA A 136 11.01 0.28 -26.15
C ALA A 136 9.67 1.01 -26.41
N ARG A 137 8.76 0.97 -25.43
CA ARG A 137 7.48 1.67 -25.53
C ARG A 137 7.66 3.19 -25.57
N LEU A 138 8.48 3.74 -24.68
CA LEU A 138 8.79 5.17 -24.66
C LEU A 138 9.46 5.64 -25.97
N GLN A 139 10.40 4.86 -26.49
CA GLN A 139 11.06 5.17 -27.78
C GLN A 139 10.11 5.10 -28.99
N SER A 140 9.02 4.37 -28.88
CA SER A 140 8.02 4.27 -29.97
C SER A 140 7.17 5.52 -30.15
N TYR A 141 7.16 6.44 -29.19
CA TYR A 141 6.45 7.71 -29.29
C TYR A 141 7.29 8.72 -30.08
N SER A 142 6.73 9.26 -31.16
CA SER A 142 7.37 10.27 -32.00
C SER A 142 7.25 11.68 -31.42
N ASP A 143 6.29 11.90 -30.53
CA ASP A 143 6.01 13.17 -29.87
C ASP A 143 5.95 12.96 -28.36
N PRO A 144 6.77 13.68 -27.56
CA PRO A 144 6.73 13.58 -26.10
C PRO A 144 5.39 13.96 -25.45
N GLN A 145 4.52 14.66 -26.17
CA GLN A 145 3.18 15.08 -25.71
C GLN A 145 2.08 14.08 -26.08
N SER A 146 2.39 13.01 -26.81
CA SER A 146 1.43 11.99 -27.25
C SER A 146 1.36 10.74 -26.36
N GLY A 147 2.05 10.76 -25.22
CA GLY A 147 2.09 9.67 -24.24
C GLY A 147 1.04 9.75 -23.16
#